data_ab44ed60e43bd1344521d52b1834ba46
#
_entry.id   ab44ed60e43bd1344521d52b1834ba46
#
_cell.length_a   1.000
_cell.length_b   1.000
_cell.length_c   1.000
_cell.angle_alpha   90.00
_cell.angle_beta   90.00
_cell.angle_gamma   90.00
#
_symmetry.space_group_name_H-M   'P 1'
#
loop_
_entity.id
_entity.type
_entity.pdbx_description
1 polymer ?
#
loop_
_entity_poly.entity_id
_entity_poly.type
_entity_poly.pdbx_seq_one_letter_code
_entity_poly.pdbx_strand_id
1 'polypeptide(L)'
;MRCPSLLALSLLIASSLAVAQAPAPQPVPQPQPVPRPAVPRPAAAPVAIPPAPASQGAAWILMDATSGQVLAGQNIHTPRSPASMTKVMTSYVVAAELAAGRIRKDDAVLISERAWREGGAGTTGSFSGFEVNSRAPLETVMTGRVVQSGNDASIALAEHVAGTEEAFADLMNSYAKKIGMTNSHFVNSHGLDAPGQVITARDMALLSRALITQFPEAYALHSMKEFTWNGITQNNRN
;
A
#
# COMPACT_ATOMS: atom_id res chain seq x y z
N MET A 1 38.52 24.03 -56.86
CA MET A 1 38.99 25.39 -57.24
C MET A 1 39.02 26.24 -56.00
N ARG A 2 40.21 26.79 -55.72
CA ARG A 2 40.54 27.91 -54.83
C ARG A 2 40.42 27.73 -53.30
N CYS A 3 41.56 27.33 -52.68
CA CYS A 3 42.17 27.90 -51.51
C CYS A 3 42.56 29.41 -51.74
N PRO A 4 43.15 30.15 -50.78
CA PRO A 4 43.22 30.20 -49.32
C PRO A 4 43.15 31.63 -48.76
N SER A 5 43.24 31.86 -47.47
CA SER A 5 43.99 33.02 -46.94
C SER A 5 44.41 32.81 -45.48
N LEU A 6 45.72 32.70 -45.32
CA LEU A 6 46.46 32.88 -44.08
C LEU A 6 46.43 34.33 -43.61
N LEU A 7 46.23 34.60 -42.34
CA LEU A 7 46.61 35.84 -41.66
C LEU A 7 47.43 35.50 -40.43
N ALA A 8 48.72 35.88 -40.51
CA ALA A 8 49.68 35.86 -39.47
C ALA A 8 49.38 36.98 -38.46
N LEU A 9 49.40 36.69 -37.18
CA LEU A 9 49.36 37.72 -36.12
C LEU A 9 50.63 37.60 -35.26
N SER A 10 51.37 38.70 -35.29
CA SER A 10 52.70 38.87 -34.68
C SER A 10 52.64 38.91 -33.15
N LEU A 11 53.57 38.19 -32.54
CA LEU A 11 53.77 38.09 -31.09
C LEU A 11 54.60 39.32 -30.64
N LEU A 12 54.01 40.18 -29.83
CA LEU A 12 54.72 41.23 -29.09
C LEU A 12 54.97 40.70 -27.63
N ILE A 13 56.26 40.45 -27.37
CA ILE A 13 56.74 40.09 -26.02
C ILE A 13 56.96 41.39 -25.27
N ALA A 14 56.16 41.68 -24.26
CA ALA A 14 56.39 42.74 -23.28
C ALA A 14 56.96 42.10 -21.98
N SER A 15 58.24 42.32 -21.77
CA SER A 15 58.94 41.90 -20.52
C SER A 15 58.58 42.87 -19.39
N SER A 16 57.72 42.45 -18.45
CA SER A 16 57.45 43.20 -17.22
C SER A 16 58.35 42.69 -16.09
N LEU A 17 59.21 43.55 -15.58
CA LEU A 17 59.99 43.29 -14.34
C LEU A 17 59.04 43.18 -13.16
N ALA A 18 58.95 41.98 -12.56
CA ALA A 18 58.26 41.78 -11.32
C ALA A 18 59.11 42.19 -10.13
N VAL A 19 58.72 43.25 -9.47
CA VAL A 19 59.28 43.64 -8.16
C VAL A 19 58.70 42.67 -7.13
N ALA A 20 59.57 41.88 -6.49
CA ALA A 20 59.21 40.99 -5.40
C ALA A 20 58.78 41.79 -4.17
N GLN A 21 57.49 41.81 -3.86
CA GLN A 21 56.93 42.30 -2.61
C GLN A 21 57.16 41.27 -1.50
N ALA A 22 57.76 41.71 -0.38
CA ALA A 22 57.89 40.87 0.80
C ALA A 22 56.53 40.45 1.34
N PRO A 23 56.36 39.20 1.81
CA PRO A 23 55.08 38.74 2.35
C PRO A 23 54.69 39.50 3.60
N ALA A 24 53.45 39.95 3.65
CA ALA A 24 52.87 40.59 4.83
C ALA A 24 52.82 39.61 6.01
N PRO A 25 53.02 40.09 7.26
CA PRO A 25 52.95 39.22 8.44
C PRO A 25 51.55 38.60 8.57
N GLN A 26 51.53 37.26 8.73
CA GLN A 26 50.29 36.54 8.91
C GLN A 26 49.67 36.86 10.29
N PRO A 27 48.35 37.03 10.38
CA PRO A 27 47.68 37.27 11.66
C PRO A 27 47.81 36.05 12.55
N VAL A 28 48.21 36.30 13.80
CA VAL A 28 48.33 35.27 14.84
C VAL A 28 46.93 34.64 15.06
N PRO A 29 46.81 33.29 15.05
CA PRO A 29 45.55 32.63 15.32
C PRO A 29 44.99 33.02 16.69
N GLN A 30 43.81 33.58 16.72
CA GLN A 30 43.09 33.80 17.98
C GLN A 30 42.71 32.44 18.61
N PRO A 31 42.82 32.29 19.93
CA PRO A 31 42.36 31.07 20.62
C PRO A 31 40.88 30.90 20.37
N GLN A 32 40.50 29.77 19.77
CA GLN A 32 39.07 29.42 19.62
C GLN A 32 38.45 29.15 20.98
N PRO A 33 37.22 29.60 21.24
CA PRO A 33 36.50 29.29 22.48
C PRO A 33 36.35 27.77 22.61
N VAL A 34 36.82 27.21 23.70
CA VAL A 34 36.64 25.80 24.02
C VAL A 34 35.16 25.52 24.15
N PRO A 35 34.57 24.54 23.42
CA PRO A 35 33.19 24.20 23.57
C PRO A 35 32.85 23.84 25.00
N ARG A 36 31.94 24.56 25.64
CA ARG A 36 31.41 24.16 26.95
C ARG A 36 30.80 22.77 26.83
N PRO A 37 31.08 21.84 27.77
CA PRO A 37 30.41 20.57 27.83
C PRO A 37 28.88 20.80 27.80
N ALA A 38 28.16 20.16 26.89
CA ALA A 38 26.71 20.21 26.85
C ALA A 38 26.16 19.64 28.16
N VAL A 39 25.44 20.45 28.90
CA VAL A 39 24.70 19.97 30.08
C VAL A 39 23.71 18.93 29.60
N PRO A 40 23.72 17.70 30.14
CA PRO A 40 22.74 16.69 29.74
C PRO A 40 21.34 17.25 29.95
N ARG A 41 20.57 17.33 28.83
CA ARG A 41 19.15 17.68 28.93
C ARG A 41 18.47 16.60 29.77
N PRO A 42 17.71 16.94 30.82
CA PRO A 42 16.96 15.93 31.56
C PRO A 42 16.13 15.12 30.56
N ALA A 43 16.24 13.79 30.64
CA ALA A 43 15.37 12.91 29.85
C ALA A 43 13.93 13.30 30.17
N ALA A 44 13.13 13.62 29.13
CA ALA A 44 11.72 13.90 29.31
C ALA A 44 11.11 12.71 30.05
N ALA A 45 10.38 13.00 31.15
CA ALA A 45 9.67 11.96 31.88
C ALA A 45 8.81 11.17 30.89
N PRO A 46 8.76 9.82 30.98
CA PRO A 46 7.94 9.03 30.08
C PRO A 46 6.52 9.54 30.17
N VAL A 47 5.99 10.01 29.04
CA VAL A 47 4.56 10.39 28.93
C VAL A 47 3.77 9.13 29.24
N ALA A 48 2.97 9.15 30.30
CA ALA A 48 2.11 8.03 30.65
C ALA A 48 1.17 7.78 29.47
N ILE A 49 1.34 6.68 28.77
CA ILE A 49 0.45 6.24 27.69
C ILE A 49 -0.87 5.88 28.38
N PRO A 50 -2.02 6.49 28.00
CA PRO A 50 -3.30 6.10 28.55
C PRO A 50 -3.53 4.58 28.36
N PRO A 51 -4.19 3.91 29.30
CA PRO A 51 -4.51 2.50 29.12
C PRO A 51 -5.34 2.31 27.85
N ALA A 52 -5.11 1.21 27.14
CA ALA A 52 -5.89 0.88 25.96
C ALA A 52 -7.39 0.79 26.32
N PRO A 53 -8.29 1.20 25.40
CA PRO A 53 -9.72 1.00 25.60
C PRO A 53 -10.02 -0.48 25.85
N ALA A 54 -10.96 -0.76 26.75
CA ALA A 54 -11.43 -2.12 26.95
C ALA A 54 -12.08 -2.65 25.66
N SER A 55 -11.66 -3.82 25.20
CA SER A 55 -12.25 -4.50 24.04
C SER A 55 -12.73 -5.88 24.45
N GLN A 56 -13.94 -6.26 23.98
CA GLN A 56 -14.47 -7.63 24.13
C GLN A 56 -14.03 -8.56 23.00
N GLY A 57 -13.25 -8.06 22.04
CA GLY A 57 -12.72 -8.85 20.92
C GLY A 57 -11.77 -9.94 21.41
N ALA A 58 -11.93 -11.16 20.89
CA ALA A 58 -11.06 -12.30 21.23
C ALA A 58 -9.59 -12.07 20.81
N ALA A 59 -9.38 -11.26 19.77
CA ALA A 59 -8.08 -10.78 19.32
C ALA A 59 -8.26 -9.36 18.74
N TRP A 60 -7.39 -8.45 19.11
CA TRP A 60 -7.42 -7.06 18.62
C TRP A 60 -6.05 -6.41 18.73
N ILE A 61 -5.84 -5.36 17.95
CA ILE A 61 -4.63 -4.56 17.94
C ILE A 61 -4.96 -3.08 17.71
N LEU A 62 -4.21 -2.21 18.36
CA LEU A 62 -4.13 -0.77 18.06
C LEU A 62 -2.73 -0.47 17.56
N MET A 63 -2.62 0.02 16.35
CA MET A 63 -1.36 0.35 15.69
C MET A 63 -1.40 1.79 15.19
N ASP A 64 -0.33 2.53 15.41
CA ASP A 64 -0.13 3.82 14.75
C ASP A 64 0.13 3.61 13.25
N ALA A 65 -0.74 4.16 12.40
CA ALA A 65 -0.68 3.93 10.96
C ALA A 65 0.58 4.57 10.31
N THR A 66 1.10 5.66 10.90
CA THR A 66 2.25 6.36 10.36
C THR A 66 3.54 5.62 10.66
N SER A 67 3.80 5.33 11.93
CA SER A 67 5.03 4.68 12.37
C SER A 67 5.01 3.14 12.26
N GLY A 68 3.81 2.53 12.31
CA GLY A 68 3.64 1.09 12.44
C GLY A 68 3.84 0.57 13.86
N GLN A 69 3.96 1.47 14.83
CA GLN A 69 4.13 1.09 16.24
C GLN A 69 2.84 0.47 16.79
N VAL A 70 2.97 -0.68 17.42
CA VAL A 70 1.87 -1.29 18.18
C VAL A 70 1.73 -0.58 19.51
N LEU A 71 0.57 0.05 19.74
CA LEU A 71 0.26 0.80 20.94
C LEU A 71 -0.41 -0.07 22.00
N ALA A 72 -1.24 -1.03 21.56
CA ALA A 72 -1.92 -1.96 22.43
C ALA A 72 -2.43 -3.16 21.62
N GLY A 73 -2.76 -4.26 22.29
CA GLY A 73 -3.35 -5.43 21.63
C GLY A 73 -3.53 -6.61 22.57
N GLN A 74 -4.33 -7.55 22.14
CA GLN A 74 -4.57 -8.81 22.82
C GLN A 74 -4.62 -9.93 21.79
N ASN A 75 -3.92 -11.03 22.05
CA ASN A 75 -3.89 -12.22 21.19
C ASN A 75 -3.53 -11.89 19.73
N ILE A 76 -2.64 -10.90 19.52
CA ILE A 76 -2.37 -10.31 18.20
C ILE A 76 -1.78 -11.30 17.19
N HIS A 77 -1.20 -12.40 17.65
CA HIS A 77 -0.61 -13.46 16.83
C HIS A 77 -1.48 -14.72 16.73
N THR A 78 -2.65 -14.74 17.37
CA THR A 78 -3.54 -15.90 17.34
C THR A 78 -4.26 -15.98 16.00
N PRO A 79 -4.08 -17.07 15.21
CA PRO A 79 -4.80 -17.26 13.96
C PRO A 79 -6.31 -17.34 14.17
N ARG A 80 -7.05 -16.70 13.28
CA ARG A 80 -8.53 -16.66 13.26
C ARG A 80 -9.03 -16.80 11.84
N SER A 81 -10.26 -17.30 11.68
CA SER A 81 -10.98 -17.19 10.42
C SER A 81 -11.23 -15.72 10.10
N PRO A 82 -10.79 -15.22 8.92
CA PRO A 82 -10.86 -13.79 8.58
C PRO A 82 -12.25 -13.34 8.14
N ALA A 83 -13.11 -14.23 7.70
CA ALA A 83 -14.34 -13.87 6.99
C ALA A 83 -14.06 -12.80 5.91
N SER A 84 -14.96 -11.85 5.70
CA SER A 84 -14.80 -10.79 4.66
C SER A 84 -13.64 -9.83 4.88
N MET A 85 -12.93 -9.88 6.01
CA MET A 85 -11.67 -9.14 6.14
C MET A 85 -10.62 -9.60 5.13
N THR A 86 -10.71 -10.82 4.61
CA THR A 86 -9.92 -11.33 3.48
C THR A 86 -9.94 -10.37 2.28
N LYS A 87 -11.06 -9.72 2.02
CA LYS A 87 -11.23 -8.82 0.88
C LYS A 87 -10.35 -7.55 0.94
N VAL A 88 -9.81 -7.21 2.10
CA VAL A 88 -8.78 -6.16 2.19
C VAL A 88 -7.51 -6.61 1.46
N MET A 89 -7.16 -7.92 1.56
CA MET A 89 -6.05 -8.49 0.80
C MET A 89 -6.35 -8.51 -0.70
N THR A 90 -7.58 -8.83 -1.10
CA THR A 90 -8.02 -8.72 -2.49
C THR A 90 -7.91 -7.29 -3.00
N SER A 91 -8.31 -6.27 -2.20
CA SER A 91 -8.08 -4.86 -2.55
C SER A 91 -6.61 -4.54 -2.77
N TYR A 92 -5.77 -5.00 -1.87
CA TYR A 92 -4.33 -4.73 -1.91
C TYR A 92 -3.69 -5.34 -3.16
N VAL A 93 -3.98 -6.62 -3.47
CA VAL A 93 -3.45 -7.30 -4.66
C VAL A 93 -3.88 -6.59 -5.94
N VAL A 94 -5.19 -6.33 -6.11
CA VAL A 94 -5.70 -5.65 -7.32
C VAL A 94 -5.07 -4.26 -7.47
N ALA A 95 -4.92 -3.50 -6.37
CA ALA A 95 -4.27 -2.19 -6.41
C ALA A 95 -2.78 -2.30 -6.79
N ALA A 96 -2.08 -3.33 -6.30
CA ALA A 96 -0.68 -3.58 -6.64
C ALA A 96 -0.51 -3.98 -8.11
N GLU A 97 -1.42 -4.78 -8.66
CA GLU A 97 -1.42 -5.17 -10.08
C GLU A 97 -1.73 -3.98 -11.01
N LEU A 98 -2.67 -3.10 -10.60
CA LEU A 98 -2.94 -1.83 -11.28
C LEU A 98 -1.71 -0.92 -11.29
N ALA A 99 -1.08 -0.72 -10.13
CA ALA A 99 0.11 0.12 -10.01
C ALA A 99 1.30 -0.42 -10.81
N ALA A 100 1.38 -1.73 -10.99
CA ALA A 100 2.39 -2.39 -11.82
C ALA A 100 2.05 -2.38 -13.32
N GLY A 101 0.89 -1.88 -13.73
CA GLY A 101 0.43 -1.82 -15.12
C GLY A 101 0.11 -3.19 -15.74
N ARG A 102 -0.11 -4.23 -14.91
CA ARG A 102 -0.47 -5.57 -15.40
C ARG A 102 -1.96 -5.72 -15.70
N ILE A 103 -2.78 -4.89 -15.08
CA ILE A 103 -4.21 -4.74 -15.35
C ILE A 103 -4.57 -3.25 -15.40
N ARG A 104 -5.73 -2.92 -15.91
CA ARG A 104 -6.20 -1.53 -16.10
C ARG A 104 -7.58 -1.34 -15.47
N LYS A 105 -7.91 -0.10 -15.07
CA LYS A 105 -9.20 0.25 -14.47
C LYS A 105 -10.38 -0.01 -15.40
N ASP A 106 -10.15 0.14 -16.70
CA ASP A 106 -11.14 -0.03 -17.77
C ASP A 106 -11.21 -1.46 -18.34
N ASP A 107 -10.40 -2.39 -17.85
CA ASP A 107 -10.46 -3.78 -18.26
C ASP A 107 -11.86 -4.36 -18.06
N ALA A 108 -12.35 -5.09 -19.07
CA ALA A 108 -13.68 -5.71 -19.05
C ALA A 108 -13.66 -7.03 -18.26
N VAL A 109 -13.89 -6.95 -16.95
CA VAL A 109 -13.94 -8.12 -16.06
C VAL A 109 -15.17 -8.94 -16.35
N LEU A 110 -15.00 -10.23 -16.63
CA LEU A 110 -16.09 -11.18 -16.81
C LEU A 110 -16.63 -11.64 -15.45
N ILE A 111 -17.93 -11.60 -15.27
CA ILE A 111 -18.59 -12.29 -14.16
C ILE A 111 -18.87 -13.72 -14.62
N SER A 112 -17.96 -14.62 -14.33
CA SER A 112 -18.02 -16.00 -14.76
C SER A 112 -19.21 -16.74 -14.13
N GLU A 113 -19.55 -17.89 -14.70
CA GLU A 113 -20.55 -18.78 -14.10
C GLU A 113 -20.13 -19.25 -12.71
N ARG A 114 -18.83 -19.48 -12.50
CA ARG A 114 -18.26 -19.82 -11.19
C ARG A 114 -18.45 -18.66 -10.20
N ALA A 115 -18.03 -17.45 -10.56
CA ALA A 115 -18.16 -16.27 -9.70
C ALA A 115 -19.64 -16.04 -9.28
N TRP A 116 -20.56 -16.20 -10.23
CA TRP A 116 -21.98 -16.05 -9.97
C TRP A 116 -22.56 -17.17 -9.10
N ARG A 117 -22.19 -18.45 -9.34
CA ARG A 117 -22.71 -19.60 -8.58
C ARG A 117 -22.14 -19.67 -7.17
N GLU A 118 -20.87 -19.40 -6.99
CA GLU A 118 -20.20 -19.53 -5.70
C GLU A 118 -20.30 -18.26 -4.84
N GLY A 119 -20.38 -17.09 -5.47
CA GLY A 119 -20.37 -15.79 -4.79
C GLY A 119 -21.60 -14.92 -5.02
N GLY A 120 -22.51 -15.28 -5.92
CA GLY A 120 -23.62 -14.45 -6.35
C GLY A 120 -24.93 -14.65 -5.57
N ALA A 121 -26.01 -14.18 -6.15
CA ALA A 121 -27.36 -14.28 -5.59
C ALA A 121 -27.75 -15.74 -5.34
N GLY A 122 -28.38 -16.01 -4.19
CA GLY A 122 -28.79 -17.36 -3.78
C GLY A 122 -27.74 -18.13 -2.97
N THR A 123 -26.52 -17.58 -2.80
CA THR A 123 -25.53 -18.10 -1.85
C THR A 123 -25.76 -17.55 -0.45
N THR A 124 -25.10 -18.12 0.56
CA THR A 124 -25.16 -17.63 1.94
C THR A 124 -24.31 -16.38 2.19
N GLY A 125 -23.51 -15.97 1.20
CA GLY A 125 -22.57 -14.84 1.29
C GLY A 125 -23.15 -13.52 0.80
N SER A 126 -22.37 -12.45 0.99
CA SER A 126 -22.67 -11.14 0.39
C SER A 126 -22.30 -11.15 -1.09
N PHE A 127 -23.10 -10.49 -1.92
CA PHE A 127 -22.90 -10.39 -3.37
C PHE A 127 -23.09 -8.95 -3.85
N SER A 128 -22.48 -8.59 -4.98
CA SER A 128 -22.53 -7.24 -5.56
C SER A 128 -23.69 -7.03 -6.52
N GLY A 129 -24.33 -8.11 -7.01
CA GLY A 129 -25.49 -8.05 -7.90
C GLY A 129 -25.15 -7.97 -9.38
N PHE A 130 -23.96 -8.42 -9.77
CA PHE A 130 -23.60 -8.55 -11.18
C PHE A 130 -24.29 -9.77 -11.79
N GLU A 131 -24.72 -9.64 -13.05
CA GLU A 131 -25.34 -10.74 -13.79
C GLU A 131 -24.29 -11.74 -14.29
N VAL A 132 -24.66 -13.00 -14.36
CA VAL A 132 -23.82 -14.06 -14.90
C VAL A 132 -23.48 -13.78 -16.38
N ASN A 133 -22.24 -14.04 -16.76
CA ASN A 133 -21.69 -13.80 -18.10
C ASN A 133 -21.69 -12.32 -18.54
N SER A 134 -22.03 -11.39 -17.65
CA SER A 134 -21.88 -9.95 -17.91
C SER A 134 -20.41 -9.54 -17.82
N ARG A 135 -20.11 -8.36 -18.37
CA ARG A 135 -18.82 -7.72 -18.23
C ARG A 135 -18.98 -6.33 -17.66
N ALA A 136 -18.12 -5.97 -16.73
CA ALA A 136 -18.10 -4.63 -16.16
C ALA A 136 -16.65 -4.12 -16.09
N PRO A 137 -16.43 -2.80 -16.14
CA PRO A 137 -15.09 -2.24 -15.91
C PRO A 137 -14.53 -2.69 -14.55
N LEU A 138 -13.24 -3.00 -14.49
CA LEU A 138 -12.57 -3.45 -13.27
C LEU A 138 -12.84 -2.52 -12.08
N GLU A 139 -12.78 -1.20 -12.29
CA GLU A 139 -13.09 -0.20 -11.26
C GLU A 139 -14.53 -0.34 -10.73
N THR A 140 -15.49 -0.63 -11.59
CA THR A 140 -16.88 -0.87 -11.20
C THR A 140 -16.99 -2.14 -10.35
N VAL A 141 -16.31 -3.22 -10.76
CA VAL A 141 -16.32 -4.49 -10.01
C VAL A 141 -15.63 -4.32 -8.65
N MET A 142 -14.51 -3.58 -8.60
CA MET A 142 -13.86 -3.21 -7.33
C MET A 142 -14.80 -2.45 -6.40
N THR A 143 -15.53 -1.47 -6.93
CA THR A 143 -16.46 -0.64 -6.16
C THR A 143 -17.60 -1.48 -5.59
N GLY A 144 -18.28 -2.28 -6.41
CA GLY A 144 -19.34 -3.20 -5.98
C GLY A 144 -18.86 -4.16 -4.89
N ARG A 145 -17.65 -4.73 -5.06
CA ARG A 145 -17.02 -5.59 -4.07
C ARG A 145 -16.81 -4.89 -2.72
N VAL A 146 -16.32 -3.64 -2.74
CA VAL A 146 -16.05 -2.90 -1.49
C VAL A 146 -17.36 -2.53 -0.80
N VAL A 147 -18.31 -1.95 -1.53
CA VAL A 147 -19.57 -1.43 -0.97
C VAL A 147 -20.48 -2.56 -0.46
N GLN A 148 -20.60 -3.66 -1.21
CA GLN A 148 -21.47 -4.77 -0.88
C GLN A 148 -20.76 -5.95 -0.21
N SER A 149 -19.45 -5.88 -0.09
CA SER A 149 -18.64 -7.03 0.34
C SER A 149 -18.85 -8.26 -0.55
N GLY A 150 -19.02 -8.05 -1.88
CA GLY A 150 -19.43 -9.07 -2.83
C GLY A 150 -18.41 -10.20 -3.01
N ASN A 151 -18.86 -11.43 -2.84
CA ASN A 151 -18.06 -12.63 -3.12
C ASN A 151 -17.95 -12.85 -4.63
N ASP A 152 -19.05 -12.66 -5.38
CA ASP A 152 -19.10 -12.69 -6.85
C ASP A 152 -18.03 -11.79 -7.48
N ALA A 153 -17.98 -10.54 -7.06
CA ALA A 153 -16.98 -9.59 -7.53
C ALA A 153 -15.55 -9.95 -7.09
N SER A 154 -15.38 -10.56 -5.90
CA SER A 154 -14.06 -11.02 -5.44
C SER A 154 -13.51 -12.16 -6.30
N ILE A 155 -14.35 -13.15 -6.62
CA ILE A 155 -13.98 -14.28 -7.49
C ILE A 155 -13.72 -13.77 -8.92
N ALA A 156 -14.59 -12.92 -9.47
CA ALA A 156 -14.41 -12.36 -10.81
C ALA A 156 -13.10 -11.55 -10.94
N LEU A 157 -12.74 -10.76 -9.93
CA LEU A 157 -11.46 -10.05 -9.89
C LEU A 157 -10.28 -11.02 -9.79
N ALA A 158 -10.39 -12.07 -8.99
CA ALA A 158 -9.35 -13.08 -8.85
C ALA A 158 -9.09 -13.79 -10.18
N GLU A 159 -10.15 -14.22 -10.86
CA GLU A 159 -10.05 -14.86 -12.19
C GLU A 159 -9.47 -13.90 -13.24
N HIS A 160 -9.87 -12.62 -13.21
CA HIS A 160 -9.35 -11.62 -14.14
C HIS A 160 -7.84 -11.37 -13.95
N VAL A 161 -7.39 -11.27 -12.69
CA VAL A 161 -5.99 -10.93 -12.34
C VAL A 161 -5.05 -12.11 -12.54
N ALA A 162 -5.46 -13.31 -12.15
CA ALA A 162 -4.58 -14.48 -12.08
C ALA A 162 -5.06 -15.69 -12.90
N GLY A 163 -6.16 -15.56 -13.62
CA GLY A 163 -6.74 -16.63 -14.43
C GLY A 163 -7.62 -17.59 -13.64
N THR A 164 -7.28 -17.88 -12.37
CA THR A 164 -8.10 -18.69 -11.46
C THR A 164 -8.06 -18.11 -10.05
N GLU A 165 -9.03 -18.44 -9.21
CA GLU A 165 -9.04 -18.01 -7.81
C GLU A 165 -7.90 -18.64 -7.01
N GLU A 166 -7.53 -19.88 -7.32
CA GLU A 166 -6.42 -20.59 -6.69
C GLU A 166 -5.08 -19.88 -6.97
N ALA A 167 -4.81 -19.53 -8.23
CA ALA A 167 -3.63 -18.75 -8.61
C ALA A 167 -3.64 -17.34 -7.96
N PHE A 168 -4.82 -16.75 -7.81
CA PHE A 168 -4.96 -15.50 -7.10
C PHE A 168 -4.65 -15.65 -5.60
N ALA A 169 -5.05 -16.74 -4.95
CA ALA A 169 -4.71 -17.03 -3.57
C ALA A 169 -3.19 -17.19 -3.39
N ASP A 170 -2.49 -17.83 -4.32
CA ASP A 170 -1.04 -17.89 -4.34
C ASP A 170 -0.41 -16.49 -4.46
N LEU A 171 -0.98 -15.64 -5.30
CA LEU A 171 -0.57 -14.25 -5.45
C LEU A 171 -0.82 -13.46 -4.16
N MET A 172 -1.98 -13.64 -3.50
CA MET A 172 -2.27 -13.05 -2.18
C MET A 172 -1.20 -13.45 -1.15
N ASN A 173 -0.85 -14.73 -1.07
CA ASN A 173 0.16 -15.23 -0.14
C ASN A 173 1.56 -14.67 -0.47
N SER A 174 1.90 -14.49 -1.75
CA SER A 174 3.13 -13.85 -2.17
C SER A 174 3.22 -12.40 -1.69
N TYR A 175 2.14 -11.63 -1.85
CA TYR A 175 2.07 -10.24 -1.36
C TYR A 175 2.02 -10.17 0.17
N ALA A 176 1.29 -11.06 0.83
CA ALA A 176 1.27 -11.17 2.29
C ALA A 176 2.69 -11.33 2.86
N LYS A 177 3.47 -12.21 2.28
CA LYS A 177 4.88 -12.41 2.64
C LYS A 177 5.72 -11.13 2.45
N LYS A 178 5.52 -10.41 1.34
CA LYS A 178 6.26 -9.16 1.04
C LYS A 178 5.99 -8.05 2.07
N ILE A 179 4.77 -7.97 2.61
CA ILE A 179 4.40 -6.96 3.62
C ILE A 179 4.58 -7.45 5.06
N GLY A 180 5.15 -8.63 5.27
CA GLY A 180 5.50 -9.16 6.58
C GLY A 180 4.38 -9.85 7.36
N MET A 181 3.34 -10.33 6.67
CA MET A 181 2.27 -11.15 7.23
C MET A 181 2.77 -12.61 7.35
N THR A 182 3.34 -12.94 8.50
CA THR A 182 4.01 -14.24 8.71
C THR A 182 3.11 -15.31 9.30
N ASN A 183 1.94 -14.94 9.81
CA ASN A 183 1.03 -15.82 10.54
C ASN A 183 -0.36 -15.86 9.90
N SER A 184 -0.45 -15.53 8.61
CA SER A 184 -1.68 -15.52 7.82
C SER A 184 -1.50 -16.33 6.56
N HIS A 185 -2.59 -16.96 6.10
CA HIS A 185 -2.63 -17.71 4.86
C HIS A 185 -4.00 -17.57 4.20
N PHE A 186 -4.00 -17.37 2.90
CA PHE A 186 -5.19 -17.19 2.08
C PHE A 186 -5.37 -18.38 1.12
N VAL A 187 -6.58 -18.90 1.01
CA VAL A 187 -6.95 -19.96 0.08
C VAL A 187 -8.09 -19.57 -0.87
N ASN A 188 -8.72 -18.41 -0.62
CA ASN A 188 -9.72 -17.82 -1.50
C ASN A 188 -9.68 -16.28 -1.43
N SER A 189 -10.40 -15.63 -2.35
CA SER A 189 -10.40 -14.17 -2.52
C SER A 189 -11.45 -13.44 -1.67
N HIS A 190 -12.41 -14.19 -1.08
CA HIS A 190 -13.63 -13.62 -0.50
C HIS A 190 -13.76 -13.83 1.02
N GLY A 191 -13.15 -14.88 1.56
CA GLY A 191 -13.07 -15.12 3.00
C GLY A 191 -14.14 -16.05 3.56
N LEU A 192 -14.87 -16.80 2.74
CA LEU A 192 -15.66 -17.93 3.26
C LEU A 192 -14.70 -18.96 3.85
N ASP A 193 -15.17 -19.63 4.90
CA ASP A 193 -14.36 -20.58 5.66
C ASP A 193 -13.87 -21.72 4.76
N ALA A 194 -12.57 -21.94 4.81
CA ALA A 194 -11.90 -23.03 4.12
C ALA A 194 -10.71 -23.51 4.95
N PRO A 195 -10.35 -24.80 4.87
CA PRO A 195 -9.16 -25.30 5.56
C PRO A 195 -7.90 -24.51 5.18
N GLY A 196 -7.21 -23.97 6.18
CA GLY A 196 -6.02 -23.15 5.96
C GLY A 196 -6.26 -21.64 5.79
N GLN A 197 -7.49 -21.19 5.65
CA GLN A 197 -7.83 -19.77 5.57
C GLN A 197 -7.72 -19.13 6.97
N VAL A 198 -6.63 -18.42 7.24
CA VAL A 198 -6.37 -17.81 8.55
C VAL A 198 -5.71 -16.45 8.44
N ILE A 199 -6.01 -15.58 9.41
CA ILE A 199 -5.35 -14.29 9.58
C ILE A 199 -5.14 -13.99 11.07
N THR A 200 -4.13 -13.18 11.40
CA THR A 200 -3.93 -12.65 12.74
C THR A 200 -4.26 -11.16 12.81
N ALA A 201 -4.59 -10.65 14.01
CA ALA A 201 -4.85 -9.23 14.20
C ALA A 201 -3.63 -8.37 13.80
N ARG A 202 -2.42 -8.83 14.10
CA ARG A 202 -1.19 -8.16 13.70
C ARG A 202 -1.05 -8.08 12.18
N ASP A 203 -1.25 -9.19 11.50
CA ASP A 203 -1.09 -9.23 10.05
C ASP A 203 -2.18 -8.41 9.34
N MET A 204 -3.40 -8.40 9.88
CA MET A 204 -4.48 -7.53 9.39
C MET A 204 -4.12 -6.04 9.54
N ALA A 205 -3.49 -5.64 10.65
CA ALA A 205 -3.02 -4.27 10.84
C ALA A 205 -1.91 -3.89 9.85
N LEU A 206 -0.96 -4.80 9.58
CA LEU A 206 0.08 -4.60 8.56
C LEU A 206 -0.52 -4.42 7.17
N LEU A 207 -1.48 -5.27 6.80
CA LEU A 207 -2.19 -5.21 5.54
C LEU A 207 -2.96 -3.90 5.39
N SER A 208 -3.73 -3.52 6.42
CA SER A 208 -4.49 -2.26 6.42
C SER A 208 -3.58 -1.05 6.28
N ARG A 209 -2.48 -1.02 7.04
CA ARG A 209 -1.47 0.03 6.92
C ARG A 209 -0.86 0.08 5.52
N ALA A 210 -0.50 -1.06 4.95
CA ALA A 210 0.05 -1.13 3.60
C ALA A 210 -0.95 -0.60 2.55
N LEU A 211 -2.23 -0.97 2.63
CA LEU A 211 -3.27 -0.46 1.74
C LEU A 211 -3.42 1.07 1.86
N ILE A 212 -3.51 1.60 3.09
CA ILE A 212 -3.66 3.04 3.35
C ILE A 212 -2.47 3.85 2.80
N THR A 213 -1.25 3.36 3.04
CA THR A 213 -0.03 4.14 2.73
C THR A 213 0.45 3.97 1.29
N GLN A 214 0.26 2.81 0.69
CA GLN A 214 0.77 2.50 -0.65
C GLN A 214 -0.27 2.71 -1.75
N PHE A 215 -1.56 2.51 -1.45
CA PHE A 215 -2.65 2.58 -2.42
C PHE A 215 -3.83 3.43 -1.92
N PRO A 216 -3.62 4.74 -1.67
CA PRO A 216 -4.65 5.62 -1.10
C PRO A 216 -5.91 5.73 -1.96
N GLU A 217 -5.80 5.61 -3.29
CA GLU A 217 -6.97 5.59 -4.19
C GLU A 217 -7.83 4.34 -3.96
N ALA A 218 -7.22 3.16 -3.83
CA ALA A 218 -7.95 1.94 -3.53
C ALA A 218 -8.55 1.98 -2.11
N TYR A 219 -7.84 2.58 -1.16
CA TYR A 219 -8.38 2.80 0.18
C TYR A 219 -9.59 3.74 0.18
N ALA A 220 -9.60 4.77 -0.66
CA ALA A 220 -10.71 5.72 -0.76
C ALA A 220 -12.06 5.05 -1.13
N LEU A 221 -12.04 3.93 -1.85
CA LEU A 221 -13.24 3.16 -2.17
C LEU A 221 -14.00 2.70 -0.91
N HIS A 222 -13.28 2.45 0.19
CA HIS A 222 -13.89 2.01 1.46
C HIS A 222 -14.73 3.10 2.15
N SER A 223 -14.62 4.36 1.71
CA SER A 223 -15.45 5.48 2.20
C SER A 223 -16.70 5.76 1.35
N MET A 224 -16.90 5.03 0.25
CA MET A 224 -18.06 5.21 -0.63
C MET A 224 -19.34 4.84 0.10
N LYS A 225 -20.37 5.67 -0.08
CA LYS A 225 -21.66 5.50 0.62
C LYS A 225 -22.59 4.52 -0.10
N GLU A 226 -22.46 4.42 -1.41
CA GLU A 226 -23.35 3.64 -2.25
C GLU A 226 -22.64 3.17 -3.51
N PHE A 227 -23.23 2.19 -4.15
CA PHE A 227 -22.83 1.64 -5.45
C PHE A 227 -24.06 1.44 -6.30
N THR A 228 -24.04 1.90 -7.55
CA THR A 228 -25.13 1.72 -8.52
C THR A 228 -24.66 0.87 -9.68
N TRP A 229 -25.40 -0.19 -9.97
CA TRP A 229 -25.22 -1.05 -11.13
C TRP A 229 -26.55 -1.37 -11.77
N ASN A 230 -26.67 -1.25 -13.11
CA ASN A 230 -27.89 -1.49 -13.88
C ASN A 230 -29.14 -0.81 -13.28
N GLY A 231 -28.99 0.44 -12.82
CA GLY A 231 -30.10 1.21 -12.23
C GLY A 231 -30.47 0.82 -10.79
N ILE A 232 -29.80 -0.15 -10.19
CA ILE A 232 -30.02 -0.57 -8.79
C ILE A 232 -28.95 0.06 -7.92
N THR A 233 -29.37 0.92 -6.99
CA THR A 233 -28.50 1.54 -6.00
C THR A 233 -28.49 0.71 -4.71
N GLN A 234 -27.31 0.42 -4.22
CA GLN A 234 -27.04 -0.36 -3.01
C GLN A 234 -26.21 0.48 -2.04
N ASN A 235 -26.68 0.64 -0.81
CA ASN A 235 -25.95 1.38 0.22
C ASN A 235 -24.76 0.57 0.77
N ASN A 236 -23.71 1.26 1.17
CA ASN A 236 -22.62 0.63 1.88
C ASN A 236 -23.11 0.07 3.22
N ARG A 237 -22.68 -1.12 3.54
CA ARG A 237 -23.09 -1.87 4.74
C ARG A 237 -22.22 -1.58 5.98
N ASN A 238 -21.16 -0.78 5.82
CA ASN A 238 -20.28 -0.34 6.91
C ASN A 238 -20.80 0.92 7.59
#